data_3e0edf45e2cda800ff4a5a38b1fa020e
#
_entry.id   3e0edf45e2cda800ff4a5a38b1fa020e
#
_cell.length_a   1.000
_cell.length_b   1.000
_cell.length_c   1.000
_cell.angle_alpha   90.00
_cell.angle_beta   90.00
_cell.angle_gamma   90.00
#
_symmetry.space_group_name_H-M   'P 1'
#
loop_
_entity.id
_entity.type
_entity.pdbx_description
1 polymer ?
#
loop_
_entity_poly.entity_id
_entity_poly.type
_entity_poly.pdbx_seq_one_letter_code
_entity_poly.pdbx_strand_id
1 'polypeptide(L)'
;MKVSVVGFTVAGLVFAGSAMAVDMPPVAKAKCAACHAIDTRVVGPAWKDVAAKYKGKAGAKKTLITHITSGGSFGWKLGMMPPRGLGASDKEIASLAQFILKLK
;
A
#
# COMPACT_ATOMS: atom_id res chain seq x y z
N MET A 1 -62.59 3.92 -19.12
CA MET A 1 -61.32 3.12 -19.19
C MET A 1 -60.21 3.95 -18.57
N LYS A 2 -59.79 3.60 -17.42
CA LYS A 2 -58.67 4.27 -16.74
C LYS A 2 -57.42 3.48 -17.05
N VAL A 3 -56.50 4.07 -17.80
CA VAL A 3 -55.19 3.50 -18.05
C VAL A 3 -54.29 3.91 -16.89
N SER A 4 -54.02 2.97 -15.98
CA SER A 4 -53.05 3.18 -14.93
C SER A 4 -51.68 3.00 -15.53
N VAL A 5 -50.97 4.10 -15.71
CA VAL A 5 -49.52 4.05 -16.04
C VAL A 5 -48.79 3.75 -14.75
N VAL A 6 -48.40 2.48 -14.58
CA VAL A 6 -47.49 2.08 -13.52
C VAL A 6 -46.09 2.59 -13.95
N GLY A 7 -45.70 3.69 -13.30
CA GLY A 7 -44.34 4.19 -13.48
C GLY A 7 -43.35 3.21 -12.87
N PHE A 8 -42.62 2.51 -13.69
CA PHE A 8 -41.46 1.73 -13.26
C PHE A 8 -40.34 2.73 -12.90
N THR A 9 -40.21 2.99 -11.61
CA THR A 9 -39.02 3.68 -11.12
C THR A 9 -37.89 2.64 -11.10
N VAL A 10 -37.06 2.66 -12.13
CA VAL A 10 -35.80 1.94 -12.09
C VAL A 10 -34.91 2.68 -11.09
N ALA A 11 -34.87 2.20 -9.86
CA ALA A 11 -33.84 2.62 -8.92
C ALA A 11 -32.52 2.11 -9.47
N GLY A 12 -31.77 2.98 -10.14
CA GLY A 12 -30.44 2.66 -10.57
C GLY A 12 -29.58 2.38 -9.34
N LEU A 13 -29.18 1.12 -9.14
CA LEU A 13 -28.10 0.81 -8.22
C LEU A 13 -26.86 1.46 -8.81
N VAL A 14 -26.50 2.62 -8.28
CA VAL A 14 -25.17 3.18 -8.49
C VAL A 14 -24.24 2.34 -7.63
N PHE A 15 -23.61 1.33 -8.23
CA PHE A 15 -22.40 0.78 -7.69
C PHE A 15 -21.34 1.86 -7.84
N ALA A 16 -21.26 2.77 -6.87
CA ALA A 16 -20.04 3.47 -6.64
C ALA A 16 -19.02 2.38 -6.36
N GLY A 17 -18.11 2.12 -7.30
CA GLY A 17 -17.01 1.21 -7.09
C GLY A 17 -16.26 1.70 -5.86
N SER A 18 -16.59 1.14 -4.70
CA SER A 18 -15.78 1.30 -3.53
C SER A 18 -14.43 0.69 -3.89
N ALA A 19 -13.44 1.55 -4.14
CA ALA A 19 -12.06 1.12 -4.11
C ALA A 19 -11.89 0.41 -2.78
N MET A 20 -11.79 -0.94 -2.80
CA MET A 20 -11.55 -1.70 -1.60
C MET A 20 -10.25 -1.20 -1.02
N ALA A 21 -10.30 -0.63 0.18
CA ALA A 21 -9.11 -0.25 0.90
C ALA A 21 -8.22 -1.49 1.03
N VAL A 22 -6.99 -1.39 0.55
CA VAL A 22 -6.03 -2.48 0.68
C VAL A 22 -5.61 -2.56 2.13
N ASP A 23 -5.85 -3.70 2.76
CA ASP A 23 -5.42 -3.92 4.13
C ASP A 23 -3.92 -4.20 4.19
N MET A 24 -3.29 -3.56 5.16
CA MET A 24 -1.90 -3.82 5.48
C MET A 24 -1.75 -5.23 6.07
N PRO A 25 -0.78 -6.05 5.60
CA PRO A 25 -0.57 -7.37 6.18
C PRO A 25 -0.24 -7.31 7.70
N PRO A 26 -0.54 -8.35 8.47
CA PRO A 26 -0.30 -8.34 9.92
C PRO A 26 1.13 -7.99 10.33
N VAL A 27 2.12 -8.50 9.62
CA VAL A 27 3.54 -8.18 9.88
C VAL A 27 3.84 -6.70 9.67
N ALA A 28 3.23 -6.09 8.68
CA ALA A 28 3.39 -4.67 8.40
C ALA A 28 2.73 -3.82 9.49
N LYS A 29 1.54 -4.20 9.95
CA LYS A 29 0.88 -3.53 11.08
C LYS A 29 1.72 -3.56 12.34
N ALA A 30 2.36 -4.70 12.62
CA ALA A 30 3.17 -4.87 13.83
C ALA A 30 4.53 -4.18 13.75
N LYS A 31 5.17 -4.15 12.59
CA LYS A 31 6.59 -3.82 12.45
C LYS A 31 6.89 -2.58 11.60
N CYS A 32 5.93 -2.04 10.88
CA CYS A 32 6.13 -0.95 9.92
C CYS A 32 5.14 0.21 10.10
N ALA A 33 3.97 -0.04 10.66
CA ALA A 33 2.87 0.94 10.69
C ALA A 33 3.13 2.14 11.61
N ALA A 34 4.12 2.09 12.50
CA ALA A 34 4.54 3.24 13.28
C ALA A 34 5.10 4.37 12.39
N CYS A 35 5.68 4.02 11.25
CA CYS A 35 6.35 4.96 10.34
C CYS A 35 5.76 5.00 8.93
N HIS A 36 5.00 4.01 8.53
CA HIS A 36 4.43 3.90 7.18
C HIS A 36 2.91 3.68 7.19
N ALA A 37 2.26 4.26 6.20
CA ALA A 37 0.88 3.95 5.83
C ALA A 37 0.84 3.64 4.33
N ILE A 38 -0.26 3.07 3.87
CA ILE A 38 -0.41 2.72 2.44
C ILE A 38 -0.59 3.97 1.60
N ASP A 39 -1.47 4.88 1.99
CA ASP A 39 -1.91 6.01 1.18
C ASP A 39 -1.31 7.36 1.59
N THR A 40 -0.80 7.48 2.80
CA THR A 40 -0.33 8.75 3.34
C THR A 40 1.07 8.66 3.93
N ARG A 41 1.78 9.78 3.91
CA ARG A 41 3.05 9.92 4.60
C ARG A 41 2.81 9.99 6.12
N VAL A 42 3.58 9.24 6.89
CA VAL A 42 3.61 9.34 8.35
C VAL A 42 4.99 9.85 8.76
N VAL A 43 5.90 8.99 9.17
CA VAL A 43 7.32 9.32 9.33
C VAL A 43 8.05 9.02 8.01
N GLY A 44 7.79 7.86 7.43
CA GLY A 44 8.30 7.47 6.13
C GLY A 44 7.32 7.76 4.99
N PRO A 45 7.72 7.53 3.74
CA PRO A 45 6.85 7.73 2.59
C PRO A 45 5.65 6.78 2.62
N ALA A 46 4.54 7.21 2.01
CA ALA A 46 3.42 6.32 1.73
C ALA A 46 3.89 5.15 0.85
N TRP A 47 3.45 3.95 1.12
CA TRP A 47 3.87 2.79 0.33
C TRP A 47 3.42 2.83 -1.12
N LYS A 48 2.31 3.50 -1.43
CA LYS A 48 1.93 3.76 -2.82
C LYS A 48 2.95 4.63 -3.55
N ASP A 49 3.56 5.58 -2.87
CA ASP A 49 4.63 6.42 -3.45
C ASP A 49 5.90 5.60 -3.68
N VAL A 50 6.21 4.69 -2.76
CA VAL A 50 7.32 3.75 -2.93
C VAL A 50 7.07 2.85 -4.14
N ALA A 51 5.89 2.29 -4.26
CA ALA A 51 5.49 1.47 -5.41
C ALA A 51 5.63 2.24 -6.73
N ALA A 52 5.15 3.48 -6.78
CA ALA A 52 5.25 4.34 -7.95
C ALA A 52 6.71 4.65 -8.33
N LYS A 53 7.58 4.92 -7.35
CA LYS A 53 9.00 5.19 -7.57
C LYS A 53 9.73 4.01 -8.21
N TYR A 54 9.40 2.80 -7.80
CA TYR A 54 10.08 1.59 -8.26
C TYR A 54 9.35 0.84 -9.37
N LYS A 55 8.18 1.32 -9.79
CA LYS A 55 7.40 0.70 -10.87
C LYS A 55 8.21 0.56 -12.14
N GLY A 56 8.25 -0.64 -12.69
CA GLY A 56 8.95 -0.95 -13.95
C GLY A 56 10.47 -0.96 -13.84
N LYS A 57 11.05 -0.77 -12.66
CA LYS A 57 12.50 -0.86 -12.48
C LYS A 57 12.94 -2.30 -12.31
N ALA A 58 13.95 -2.70 -13.08
CA ALA A 58 14.57 -4.02 -12.94
C ALA A 58 15.13 -4.19 -11.51
N GLY A 59 14.87 -5.35 -10.89
CA GLY A 59 15.36 -5.65 -9.55
C GLY A 59 14.69 -4.87 -8.42
N ALA A 60 13.53 -4.26 -8.65
CA ALA A 60 12.82 -3.47 -7.65
C ALA A 60 12.59 -4.22 -6.33
N LYS A 61 12.16 -5.47 -6.40
CA LYS A 61 11.96 -6.30 -5.20
C LYS A 61 13.25 -6.47 -4.39
N LYS A 62 14.34 -6.81 -5.06
CA LYS A 62 15.66 -6.96 -4.41
C LYS A 62 16.13 -5.64 -3.79
N THR A 63 15.93 -4.54 -4.48
CA THR A 63 16.24 -3.20 -3.99
C THR A 63 15.47 -2.89 -2.71
N LEU A 64 14.16 -3.12 -2.69
CA LEU A 64 13.34 -2.88 -1.49
C LEU A 64 13.74 -3.81 -0.33
N ILE A 65 14.03 -5.07 -0.60
CA ILE A 65 14.52 -6.01 0.41
C ILE A 65 15.81 -5.49 1.03
N THR A 66 16.75 -5.04 0.22
CA THR A 66 18.02 -4.47 0.68
C THR A 66 17.78 -3.21 1.53
N HIS A 67 16.94 -2.30 1.08
CA HIS A 67 16.61 -1.07 1.81
C HIS A 67 16.00 -1.36 3.18
N ILE A 68 15.04 -2.27 3.25
CA ILE A 68 14.38 -2.63 4.51
C ILE A 68 15.36 -3.33 5.45
N THR A 69 16.19 -4.21 4.92
CA THR A 69 17.18 -4.96 5.71
C THR A 69 18.26 -4.06 6.29
N SER A 70 18.80 -3.16 5.49
CA SER A 70 19.90 -2.28 5.91
C SER A 70 19.45 -1.01 6.64
N GLY A 71 18.21 -0.56 6.40
CA GLY A 71 17.77 0.76 6.81
C GLY A 71 18.44 1.87 6.01
N GLY A 72 18.00 3.09 6.20
CA GLY A 72 18.52 4.28 5.53
C GLY A 72 17.43 5.26 5.10
N SER A 73 17.80 6.30 4.37
CA SER A 73 16.87 7.34 3.89
C SER A 73 16.50 7.23 2.42
N PHE A 74 17.38 6.68 1.59
CA PHE A 74 17.17 6.37 0.17
C PHE A 74 16.68 7.56 -0.70
N GLY A 75 17.06 8.77 -0.33
CA GLY A 75 16.70 9.97 -1.08
C GLY A 75 15.30 10.51 -0.83
N TRP A 76 14.54 9.94 0.08
CA TRP A 76 13.20 10.44 0.45
C TRP A 76 13.22 11.74 1.26
N LYS A 77 14.34 12.06 1.90
CA LYS A 77 14.52 13.25 2.76
C LYS A 77 13.54 13.34 3.93
N LEU A 78 13.13 12.20 4.46
CA LEU A 78 12.15 12.07 5.53
C LEU A 78 12.73 11.51 6.83
N GLY A 79 14.05 11.37 6.91
CA GLY A 79 14.76 10.74 8.02
C GLY A 79 15.25 9.34 7.68
N MET A 80 15.70 8.63 8.69
CA MET A 80 16.32 7.32 8.55
C MET A 80 15.36 6.22 8.96
N MET A 81 15.13 5.26 8.07
CA MET A 81 14.43 4.03 8.42
C MET A 81 15.39 3.11 9.20
N PRO A 82 15.00 2.59 10.37
CA PRO A 82 15.84 1.64 11.10
C PRO A 82 15.98 0.33 10.32
N PRO A 83 17.10 -0.38 10.47
CA PRO A 83 17.26 -1.70 9.86
C PRO A 83 16.15 -2.65 10.30
N ARG A 84 15.53 -3.35 9.36
CA ARG A 84 14.48 -4.34 9.60
C ARG A 84 13.20 -3.80 10.29
N GLY A 85 13.02 -2.48 10.34
CA GLY A 85 11.92 -1.88 11.08
C GLY A 85 11.93 -2.28 12.56
N LEU A 86 10.84 -2.82 13.07
CA LEU A 86 10.76 -3.33 14.45
C LEU A 86 11.06 -4.85 14.52
N GLY A 87 12.05 -5.32 13.80
CA GLY A 87 12.53 -6.69 13.88
C GLY A 87 11.91 -7.66 12.89
N ALA A 88 11.67 -7.23 11.65
CA ALA A 88 11.19 -8.10 10.59
C ALA A 88 12.25 -9.13 10.16
N SER A 89 11.85 -10.39 10.00
CA SER A 89 12.70 -11.45 9.48
C SER A 89 12.93 -11.31 7.98
N ASP A 90 13.91 -12.00 7.43
CA ASP A 90 14.18 -12.00 5.99
C ASP A 90 12.97 -12.42 5.16
N LYS A 91 12.24 -13.43 5.61
CA LYS A 91 11.02 -13.91 4.96
C LYS A 91 9.90 -12.87 5.02
N GLU A 92 9.74 -12.21 6.15
CA GLU A 92 8.77 -11.13 6.32
C GLU A 92 9.10 -9.94 5.44
N ILE A 93 10.37 -9.55 5.35
CA ILE A 93 10.84 -8.46 4.49
C ILE A 93 10.59 -8.76 3.01
N ALA A 94 10.86 -9.97 2.56
CA ALA A 94 10.56 -10.38 1.18
C ALA A 94 9.05 -10.28 0.87
N SER A 95 8.23 -10.70 1.79
CA SER A 95 6.76 -10.60 1.71
C SER A 95 6.29 -9.16 1.66
N LEU A 96 6.85 -8.30 2.49
CA LEU A 96 6.55 -6.86 2.52
C LEU A 96 6.95 -6.17 1.22
N ALA A 97 8.14 -6.43 0.71
CA ALA A 97 8.59 -5.87 -0.57
C ALA A 97 7.64 -6.23 -1.71
N GLN A 98 7.20 -7.48 -1.77
CA GLN A 98 6.23 -7.94 -2.77
C GLN A 98 4.87 -7.26 -2.60
N PHE A 99 4.40 -7.11 -1.39
CA PHE A 99 3.15 -6.41 -1.09
C PHE A 99 3.20 -4.95 -1.55
N ILE A 100 4.27 -4.22 -1.20
CA ILE A 100 4.45 -2.81 -1.57
C ILE A 100 4.45 -2.65 -3.09
N LEU A 101 5.18 -3.48 -3.81
CA LEU A 101 5.29 -3.38 -5.27
C LEU A 101 3.99 -3.69 -6.03
N LYS A 102 3.01 -4.31 -5.39
CA LYS A 102 1.68 -4.56 -5.96
C LYS A 102 0.70 -3.41 -5.76
N LEU A 103 1.05 -2.43 -4.96
CA LEU A 103 0.18 -1.27 -4.72
C LEU A 103 0.07 -0.40 -5.98
N LYS A 104 -1.12 0.16 -6.18
CA LYS A 104 -1.41 1.01 -7.33
C LYS A 104 -1.79 2.42 -6.90
#